data_cbcc2c8bc3760963eb64cbd37db8ad56
#
_entry.id   cbcc2c8bc3760963eb64cbd37db8ad56
#
_cell.length_a   1.000
_cell.length_b   1.000
_cell.length_c   1.000
_cell.angle_alpha   90.00
_cell.angle_beta   90.00
_cell.angle_gamma   90.00
#
_symmetry.space_group_name_H-M   'P 1'
#
loop_
_entity.id
_entity.type
_entity.pdbx_description
1 polymer ?
#
loop_
_entity_poly.entity_id
_entity_poly.type
_entity_poly.pdbx_seq_one_letter_code
_entity_poly.pdbx_strand_id
1 'polypeptide(L)'
;MSQTNWLEVLEWSKEELENLRFMGYSYIKQGQYDTSLKFFEALVILSEESLYDLQTLGALYLQTGNNLMALNYLEKAIKLDPSHGSTLLNRSKALLALGYKKQGLMQAKSLEVHPESSISSQASALALAYS
;
A
#
# COMPACT_ATOMS: atom_id res chain seq x y z
N MET A 1 -13.42 21.61 -31.41
CA MET A 1 -13.44 20.32 -31.09
C MET A 1 -13.60 20.25 -29.65
N SER A 2 -14.43 19.55 -29.43
CA SER A 2 -14.28 19.11 -28.15
C SER A 2 -12.86 18.80 -27.94
N GLN A 3 -12.45 19.10 -26.84
CA GLN A 3 -11.21 18.61 -26.42
C GLN A 3 -11.14 17.14 -26.69
N THR A 4 -10.10 16.72 -27.30
CA THR A 4 -9.78 15.32 -27.30
C THR A 4 -9.60 14.90 -25.86
N ASN A 5 -10.41 14.00 -25.43
CA ASN A 5 -10.20 13.43 -24.13
C ASN A 5 -9.05 12.43 -24.22
N TRP A 6 -7.89 12.87 -23.81
CA TRP A 6 -6.70 12.04 -23.86
C TRP A 6 -6.81 10.78 -23.03
N LEU A 7 -7.62 10.82 -21.98
CA LEU A 7 -7.88 9.62 -21.19
C LEU A 7 -8.63 8.58 -22.02
N GLU A 8 -9.56 9.02 -22.89
CA GLU A 8 -10.24 8.10 -23.79
C GLU A 8 -9.32 7.57 -24.86
N VAL A 9 -8.50 8.43 -25.46
CA VAL A 9 -7.58 8.05 -26.52
C VAL A 9 -6.48 7.14 -25.99
N LEU A 10 -5.96 7.46 -24.82
CA LEU A 10 -4.90 6.70 -24.17
C LEU A 10 -5.45 5.75 -23.11
N GLU A 11 -6.76 5.60 -23.09
CA GLU A 11 -7.41 4.79 -22.09
C GLU A 11 -6.90 3.37 -22.15
N TRP A 12 -6.48 2.94 -21.01
CA TRP A 12 -6.13 1.54 -20.83
C TRP A 12 -7.40 0.76 -20.57
N SER A 13 -7.61 -0.29 -21.30
CA SER A 13 -8.74 -1.17 -21.06
C SER A 13 -8.59 -1.82 -19.70
N LYS A 14 -9.72 -2.27 -19.18
CA LYS A 14 -9.75 -3.01 -17.93
C LYS A 14 -8.82 -4.21 -17.99
N GLU A 15 -8.80 -4.90 -19.12
CA GLU A 15 -7.94 -6.06 -19.34
C GLU A 15 -6.46 -5.68 -19.33
N GLU A 16 -6.10 -4.56 -19.97
CA GLU A 16 -4.73 -4.10 -19.99
C GLU A 16 -4.24 -3.73 -18.59
N LEU A 17 -5.08 -3.08 -17.80
CA LEU A 17 -4.74 -2.74 -16.42
C LEU A 17 -4.58 -4.00 -15.56
N GLU A 18 -5.45 -4.98 -15.75
CA GLU A 18 -5.35 -6.26 -15.04
C GLU A 18 -4.06 -6.99 -15.42
N ASN A 19 -3.66 -6.92 -16.68
CA ASN A 19 -2.39 -7.52 -17.13
C ASN A 19 -1.20 -6.85 -16.47
N LEU A 20 -1.20 -5.52 -16.39
CA LEU A 20 -0.13 -4.78 -15.69
C LEU A 20 -0.09 -5.18 -14.21
N ARG A 21 -1.25 -5.28 -13.59
CA ARG A 21 -1.35 -5.65 -12.18
C ARG A 21 -0.82 -7.06 -11.95
N PHE A 22 -1.17 -7.97 -12.83
CA PHE A 22 -0.67 -9.34 -12.78
C PHE A 22 0.85 -9.39 -12.91
N MET A 23 1.41 -8.65 -13.84
CA MET A 23 2.87 -8.58 -14.03
C MET A 23 3.56 -8.00 -12.79
N GLY A 24 3.02 -6.91 -12.27
CA GLY A 24 3.56 -6.30 -11.04
C GLY A 24 3.54 -7.29 -9.87
N TYR A 25 2.45 -8.00 -9.71
CA TYR A 25 2.31 -9.02 -8.69
C TYR A 25 3.31 -10.18 -8.89
N SER A 26 3.51 -10.59 -10.13
CA SER A 26 4.47 -11.65 -10.46
C SER A 26 5.88 -11.27 -10.03
N TYR A 27 6.26 -10.01 -10.22
CA TYR A 27 7.56 -9.54 -9.76
C TYR A 27 7.67 -9.51 -8.24
N ILE A 28 6.58 -9.21 -7.54
CA ILE A 28 6.55 -9.32 -6.07
C ILE A 28 6.88 -10.75 -5.65
N LYS A 29 6.23 -11.72 -6.29
CA LYS A 29 6.44 -13.14 -5.96
C LYS A 29 7.87 -13.59 -6.23
N GLN A 30 8.55 -12.95 -7.16
CA GLN A 30 9.95 -13.22 -7.48
C GLN A 30 10.92 -12.45 -6.57
N GLY A 31 10.42 -11.63 -5.67
CA GLY A 31 11.26 -10.79 -4.82
C GLY A 31 11.84 -9.57 -5.54
N GLN A 32 11.40 -9.29 -6.75
CA GLN A 32 11.87 -8.15 -7.54
C GLN A 32 11.04 -6.91 -7.24
N TYR A 33 11.21 -6.39 -6.05
CA TYR A 33 10.36 -5.32 -5.52
C TYR A 33 10.55 -4.00 -6.27
N ASP A 34 11.78 -3.66 -6.67
CA ASP A 34 12.04 -2.42 -7.42
C ASP A 34 11.36 -2.43 -8.78
N THR A 35 11.35 -3.57 -9.45
CA THR A 35 10.66 -3.72 -10.73
C THR A 35 9.15 -3.66 -10.54
N SER A 36 8.64 -4.39 -9.56
CA SER A 36 7.21 -4.36 -9.23
C SER A 36 6.73 -2.96 -8.91
N LEU A 37 7.54 -2.20 -8.18
CA LEU A 37 7.23 -0.82 -7.80
C LEU A 37 6.87 0.02 -9.02
N LYS A 38 7.62 -0.11 -10.11
CA LYS A 38 7.37 0.64 -11.34
C LYS A 38 6.01 0.31 -11.95
N PHE A 39 5.60 -0.95 -11.90
CA PHE A 39 4.28 -1.35 -12.37
C PHE A 39 3.17 -0.73 -11.55
N PHE A 40 3.30 -0.74 -10.24
CA PHE A 40 2.26 -0.17 -9.38
C PHE A 40 2.25 1.35 -9.37
N GLU A 41 3.40 2.00 -9.55
CA GLU A 41 3.46 3.44 -9.79
C GLU A 41 2.68 3.82 -11.05
N ALA A 42 2.87 3.04 -12.13
CA ALA A 42 2.14 3.25 -13.37
C ALA A 42 0.64 3.01 -13.18
N LEU A 43 0.27 1.96 -12.47
CA LEU A 43 -1.13 1.62 -12.23
C LEU A 43 -1.89 2.72 -11.50
N VAL A 44 -1.30 3.34 -10.49
CA VAL A 44 -1.98 4.42 -9.74
C VAL A 44 -2.12 5.69 -10.56
N ILE A 45 -1.34 5.83 -11.63
CA ILE A 45 -1.49 6.94 -12.58
C ILE A 45 -2.56 6.61 -13.62
N LEU A 46 -2.57 5.38 -14.13
CA LEU A 46 -3.43 4.96 -15.23
C LEU A 46 -4.85 4.63 -14.81
N SER A 47 -5.02 4.09 -13.61
CA SER A 47 -6.33 3.79 -13.09
C SER A 47 -6.69 4.78 -12.00
N GLU A 48 -7.97 5.06 -11.87
CA GLU A 48 -8.44 5.86 -10.76
C GLU A 48 -8.18 5.10 -9.46
N GLU A 49 -8.28 5.80 -8.35
CA GLU A 49 -7.92 5.31 -7.03
C GLU A 49 -8.41 3.89 -6.76
N SER A 50 -7.56 2.92 -7.07
CA SER A 50 -7.79 1.53 -6.74
C SER A 50 -7.21 1.26 -5.37
N LEU A 51 -8.04 0.80 -4.45
CA LEU A 51 -7.61 0.47 -3.10
C LEU A 51 -6.46 -0.55 -3.15
N TYR A 52 -6.61 -1.59 -3.96
CA TYR A 52 -5.59 -2.62 -4.08
C TYR A 52 -4.25 -2.05 -4.57
N ASP A 53 -4.27 -1.20 -5.59
CA ASP A 53 -3.04 -0.64 -6.14
C ASP A 53 -2.36 0.30 -5.14
N LEU A 54 -3.13 1.12 -4.43
CA LEU A 54 -2.59 2.01 -3.41
C LEU A 54 -2.00 1.25 -2.23
N GLN A 55 -2.66 0.22 -1.76
CA GLN A 55 -2.16 -0.64 -0.68
C GLN A 55 -0.87 -1.32 -1.08
N THR A 56 -0.85 -1.87 -2.29
CA THR A 56 0.31 -2.60 -2.81
C THR A 56 1.49 -1.66 -2.99
N LEU A 57 1.24 -0.49 -3.55
CA LEU A 57 2.30 0.50 -3.72
C LEU A 57 2.87 0.95 -2.38
N GLY A 58 2.00 1.19 -1.40
CA GLY A 58 2.43 1.53 -0.05
C GLY A 58 3.29 0.44 0.59
N ALA A 59 2.87 -0.81 0.44
CA ALA A 59 3.62 -1.96 0.96
C ALA A 59 4.98 -2.12 0.25
N LEU A 60 5.04 -1.88 -1.04
CA LEU A 60 6.28 -1.95 -1.81
C LEU A 60 7.26 -0.85 -1.40
N TYR A 61 6.80 0.37 -1.20
CA TYR A 61 7.68 1.42 -0.69
C TYR A 61 8.20 1.08 0.70
N LEU A 62 7.36 0.50 1.54
CA LEU A 62 7.79 0.06 2.86
C LEU A 62 8.87 -1.01 2.75
N GLN A 63 8.68 -1.98 1.87
CA GLN A 63 9.63 -3.08 1.64
C GLN A 63 10.96 -2.58 1.10
N THR A 64 10.94 -1.56 0.26
CA THR A 64 12.15 -0.98 -0.34
C THR A 64 12.79 0.12 0.52
N GLY A 65 12.23 0.37 1.69
CA GLY A 65 12.83 1.30 2.65
C GLY A 65 12.42 2.75 2.50
N ASN A 66 11.54 3.07 1.55
CA ASN A 66 11.04 4.44 1.40
C ASN A 66 9.80 4.65 2.27
N ASN A 67 10.03 4.82 3.56
CA ASN A 67 8.96 4.84 4.55
C ASN A 67 8.05 6.06 4.42
N LEU A 68 8.58 7.19 3.97
CA LEU A 68 7.77 8.39 3.78
C LEU A 68 6.78 8.22 2.64
N MET A 69 7.23 7.70 1.49
CA MET A 69 6.34 7.42 0.36
C MET A 69 5.35 6.32 0.72
N ALA A 70 5.80 5.32 1.48
CA ALA A 70 4.91 4.28 1.97
C ALA A 70 3.76 4.90 2.77
N LEU A 71 4.07 5.77 3.71
CA LEU A 71 3.05 6.41 4.53
C LEU A 71 2.07 7.22 3.67
N ASN A 72 2.56 7.96 2.67
CA ASN A 72 1.71 8.74 1.78
C ASN A 72 0.66 7.87 1.07
N TYR A 73 1.08 6.76 0.51
CA TYR A 73 0.16 5.88 -0.22
C TYR A 73 -0.75 5.08 0.70
N LEU A 74 -0.23 4.68 1.86
CA LEU A 74 -1.06 4.01 2.86
C LEU A 74 -2.16 4.93 3.39
N GLU A 75 -1.85 6.20 3.61
CA GLU A 75 -2.86 7.18 4.01
C GLU A 75 -3.96 7.34 2.96
N LYS A 76 -3.59 7.34 1.68
CA LYS A 76 -4.58 7.37 0.59
C LYS A 76 -5.47 6.13 0.60
N ALA A 77 -4.87 4.96 0.82
CA ALA A 77 -5.61 3.71 0.90
C ALA A 77 -6.59 3.72 2.09
N ILE A 78 -6.15 4.23 3.23
CA ILE A 78 -6.98 4.31 4.43
C ILE A 78 -8.20 5.20 4.22
N LYS A 79 -8.07 6.26 3.42
CA LYS A 79 -9.22 7.09 3.08
C LYS A 79 -10.28 6.33 2.32
N LEU A 80 -9.89 5.33 1.52
CA LEU A 80 -10.81 4.50 0.76
C LEU A 80 -11.41 3.38 1.62
N ASP A 81 -10.63 2.81 2.50
CA ASP A 81 -11.07 1.77 3.43
C ASP A 81 -10.38 1.95 4.78
N PRO A 82 -11.01 2.66 5.71
CA PRO A 82 -10.42 2.94 7.01
C PRO A 82 -10.22 1.73 7.92
N SER A 83 -10.83 0.59 7.58
CA SER A 83 -10.81 -0.59 8.45
C SER A 83 -9.94 -1.74 7.92
N HIS A 84 -9.24 -1.55 6.80
CA HIS A 84 -8.43 -2.60 6.22
C HIS A 84 -7.20 -2.89 7.08
N GLY A 85 -7.21 -4.04 7.75
CA GLY A 85 -6.23 -4.38 8.77
C GLY A 85 -4.78 -4.38 8.28
N SER A 86 -4.52 -4.97 7.11
CA SER A 86 -3.17 -5.01 6.55
C SER A 86 -2.62 -3.62 6.27
N THR A 87 -3.47 -2.71 5.77
CA THR A 87 -3.07 -1.33 5.51
C THR A 87 -2.75 -0.60 6.80
N LEU A 88 -3.58 -0.77 7.81
CA LEU A 88 -3.36 -0.17 9.12
C LEU A 88 -2.08 -0.70 9.77
N LEU A 89 -1.81 -1.99 9.62
CA LEU A 89 -0.58 -2.59 10.12
C LEU A 89 0.65 -1.99 9.43
N ASN A 90 0.61 -1.88 8.11
CA ASN A 90 1.70 -1.28 7.34
C ASN A 90 1.89 0.20 7.69
N ARG A 91 0.80 0.92 7.95
CA ARG A 91 0.86 2.31 8.43
C ARG A 91 1.61 2.38 9.75
N SER A 92 1.32 1.48 10.67
CA SER A 92 2.02 1.39 11.94
C SER A 92 3.52 1.18 11.73
N LYS A 93 3.89 0.26 10.85
CA LYS A 93 5.30 0.00 10.51
C LYS A 93 5.99 1.25 9.97
N ALA A 94 5.33 1.95 9.05
CA ALA A 94 5.89 3.17 8.45
C ALA A 94 6.06 4.28 9.49
N LEU A 95 5.06 4.49 10.33
CA LEU A 95 5.12 5.49 11.39
C LEU A 95 6.28 5.21 12.35
N LEU A 96 6.42 3.97 12.78
CA LEU A 96 7.48 3.58 13.70
C LEU A 96 8.85 3.75 13.05
N ALA A 97 8.99 3.35 11.79
CA ALA A 97 10.25 3.50 11.06
C ALA A 97 10.64 4.96 10.86
N LEU A 98 9.66 5.85 10.76
CA LEU A 98 9.90 7.29 10.62
C LEU A 98 10.11 8.00 11.95
N GLY A 99 9.97 7.30 13.07
CA GLY A 99 10.18 7.86 14.39
C GLY A 99 8.92 8.43 15.05
N TYR A 100 7.75 8.25 14.44
CA TYR A 100 6.47 8.66 15.04
C TYR A 100 6.00 7.59 16.01
N LYS A 101 6.76 7.40 17.06
CA LYS A 101 6.59 6.30 18.00
C LYS A 101 5.21 6.27 18.66
N LYS A 102 4.75 7.41 19.14
CA LYS A 102 3.46 7.48 19.82
C LYS A 102 2.31 7.05 18.92
N GLN A 103 2.27 7.60 17.70
CA GLN A 103 1.22 7.29 16.73
C GLN A 103 1.32 5.85 16.26
N GLY A 104 2.54 5.40 15.97
CA GLY A 104 2.77 4.03 15.51
C GLY A 104 2.39 2.99 16.55
N LEU A 105 2.74 3.22 17.80
CA LEU A 105 2.36 2.32 18.89
C LEU A 105 0.86 2.31 19.15
N MET A 106 0.24 3.48 19.09
CA MET A 106 -1.21 3.57 19.26
C MET A 106 -1.93 2.73 18.21
N GLN A 107 -1.51 2.84 16.95
CA GLN A 107 -2.07 2.05 15.86
C GLN A 107 -1.81 0.56 16.07
N ALA A 108 -0.59 0.17 16.40
CA ALA A 108 -0.24 -1.23 16.62
C ALA A 108 -1.07 -1.83 17.76
N LYS A 109 -1.19 -1.12 18.86
CA LYS A 109 -1.97 -1.59 20.01
C LYS A 109 -3.44 -1.77 19.68
N SER A 110 -4.00 -0.88 18.86
CA SER A 110 -5.39 -1.02 18.43
C SER A 110 -5.63 -2.28 17.60
N LEU A 111 -4.59 -2.75 16.91
CA LEU A 111 -4.67 -3.93 16.06
C LEU A 111 -4.41 -5.25 16.79
N GLU A 112 -4.00 -5.20 18.05
CA GLU A 112 -3.76 -6.41 18.84
C GLU A 112 -5.02 -7.24 19.03
N VAL A 113 -6.17 -6.60 18.96
CA VAL A 113 -7.48 -7.27 19.10
C VAL A 113 -8.13 -7.57 17.74
N HIS A 114 -7.39 -7.44 16.66
CA HIS A 114 -7.91 -7.69 15.31
C HIS A 114 -8.30 -9.17 15.17
N PRO A 115 -9.45 -9.47 14.52
CA PRO A 115 -9.91 -10.86 14.39
C PRO A 115 -9.00 -11.75 13.56
N GLU A 116 -8.23 -11.17 12.64
CA GLU A 116 -7.25 -11.90 11.85
C GLU A 116 -5.98 -12.11 12.65
N SER A 117 -5.67 -13.35 13.01
CA SER A 117 -4.54 -13.66 13.90
C SER A 117 -3.19 -13.24 13.34
N SER A 118 -3.03 -13.28 12.03
CA SER A 118 -1.81 -12.83 11.37
C SER A 118 -1.57 -11.33 11.62
N ILE A 119 -2.63 -10.52 11.62
CA ILE A 119 -2.53 -9.09 11.89
C ILE A 119 -2.31 -8.83 13.37
N SER A 120 -3.09 -9.45 14.23
CA SER A 120 -2.98 -9.24 15.67
C SER A 120 -1.62 -9.66 16.21
N SER A 121 -1.07 -10.77 15.72
CA SER A 121 0.25 -11.26 16.14
C SER A 121 1.36 -10.30 15.73
N GLN A 122 1.32 -9.80 14.49
CA GLN A 122 2.32 -8.84 14.01
C GLN A 122 2.20 -7.51 14.77
N ALA A 123 0.99 -7.07 15.03
CA ALA A 123 0.75 -5.84 15.79
C ALA A 123 1.31 -5.96 17.21
N SER A 124 1.08 -7.08 17.86
CA SER A 124 1.62 -7.33 19.21
C SER A 124 3.15 -7.34 19.19
N ALA A 125 3.73 -7.96 18.17
CA ALA A 125 5.19 -7.98 18.01
C ALA A 125 5.77 -6.58 17.81
N LEU A 126 5.11 -5.75 16.99
CA LEU A 126 5.52 -4.36 16.79
C LEU A 126 5.43 -3.57 18.08
N ALA A 127 4.33 -3.70 18.80
CA ALA A 127 4.14 -3.00 20.06
C ALA A 127 5.20 -3.38 21.08
N LEU A 128 5.54 -4.65 21.13
CA LEU A 128 6.60 -5.14 22.02
C LEU A 128 7.96 -4.59 21.63
N ALA A 129 8.28 -4.63 20.35
CA ALA A 129 9.59 -4.19 19.86
C ALA A 129 9.85 -2.71 20.08
N TYR A 130 8.83 -1.90 20.01
CA TYR A 130 8.96 -0.43 20.11
C TYR A 130 8.50 0.14 21.45
N SER A 131 8.10 -0.70 22.38
CA SER A 131 7.70 -0.19 23.71
C SER A 131 8.87 0.11 24.64
#